data_0e3f8a7e84461197de3352e824d40d7c
#
_entry.id   0e3f8a7e84461197de3352e824d40d7c
#
_cell.length_a   1.000
_cell.length_b   1.000
_cell.length_c   1.000
_cell.angle_alpha   90.00
_cell.angle_beta   90.00
_cell.angle_gamma   90.00
#
_symmetry.space_group_name_H-M   'P 1'
#
loop_
_entity.id
_entity.type
_entity.pdbx_description
1 polymer ?
#
loop_
_entity_poly.entity_id
_entity_poly.type
_entity_poly.pdbx_seq_one_letter_code
_entity_poly.pdbx_strand_id
1 'polypeptide(L)'
;MKFLKPIVILFLLFSTVLSGGCGHTKEDKERIIRYLDNRFGKDTYTIKQDESYYRWFVTLNQYPDLTVYYTVSRDPLSMTSPSITTNFDEVFSEHAVEEYKKTHALGDDDLVFDDSIDFVYHTKVKSLEELKVPYDRAMGFIAFVSEKYPVLIDEGVLNIRMDITGIRLKGADDDDTLIFQDISKAKKDGLSIVSYEEICQELAPKLKTHADNPDGFTFHADIGKSF
;
A
#
# COMPACT_ATOMS: atom_id res chain seq x y z
N MET A 1 -61.20 -6.43 -27.07
CA MET A 1 -60.15 -5.38 -27.05
C MET A 1 -59.93 -4.75 -25.66
N LYS A 2 -60.15 -5.45 -24.51
CA LYS A 2 -59.96 -4.88 -23.17
C LYS A 2 -58.68 -5.37 -22.44
N PHE A 3 -57.98 -6.34 -22.97
CA PHE A 3 -56.76 -6.92 -22.34
C PHE A 3 -55.42 -6.36 -22.84
N LEU A 4 -55.40 -5.52 -23.89
CA LEU A 4 -54.15 -4.97 -24.42
C LEU A 4 -53.57 -3.82 -23.58
N LYS A 5 -54.42 -3.04 -22.86
CA LYS A 5 -53.98 -1.88 -22.07
C LYS A 5 -53.06 -2.22 -20.89
N PRO A 6 -53.31 -3.25 -20.08
CA PRO A 6 -52.40 -3.55 -18.95
C PRO A 6 -51.03 -4.11 -19.41
N ILE A 7 -50.96 -4.81 -20.55
CA ILE A 7 -49.71 -5.35 -21.09
C ILE A 7 -48.80 -4.22 -21.60
N VAL A 8 -49.40 -3.21 -22.28
CA VAL A 8 -48.63 -2.06 -22.78
C VAL A 8 -48.09 -1.20 -21.63
N ILE A 9 -48.87 -1.03 -20.55
CA ILE A 9 -48.41 -0.30 -19.33
C ILE A 9 -47.29 -1.10 -18.62
N LEU A 10 -47.40 -2.43 -18.53
CA LEU A 10 -46.35 -3.27 -17.96
C LEU A 10 -45.06 -3.21 -18.79
N PHE A 11 -45.14 -3.19 -20.13
CA PHE A 11 -44.01 -3.07 -21.01
C PHE A 11 -43.35 -1.67 -20.96
N LEU A 12 -44.13 -0.59 -20.81
CA LEU A 12 -43.64 0.75 -20.60
C LEU A 12 -42.95 0.91 -19.23
N LEU A 13 -43.47 0.26 -18.17
CA LEU A 13 -42.81 0.24 -16.86
C LEU A 13 -41.51 -0.57 -16.89
N PHE A 14 -41.46 -1.69 -17.63
CA PHE A 14 -40.24 -2.47 -17.79
C PHE A 14 -39.17 -1.76 -18.64
N SER A 15 -39.59 -1.00 -19.67
CA SER A 15 -38.63 -0.24 -20.50
C SER A 15 -38.04 0.97 -19.75
N THR A 16 -38.76 1.57 -18.78
CA THR A 16 -38.21 2.64 -17.93
C THR A 16 -37.22 2.14 -16.87
N VAL A 17 -37.36 0.88 -16.44
CA VAL A 17 -36.38 0.24 -15.53
C VAL A 17 -35.08 -0.13 -16.27
N LEU A 18 -35.17 -0.50 -17.55
CA LEU A 18 -33.99 -0.83 -18.39
C LEU A 18 -33.22 0.40 -18.88
N SER A 19 -33.86 1.58 -18.96
CA SER A 19 -33.19 2.83 -19.35
C SER A 19 -32.49 3.56 -18.18
N GLY A 20 -32.64 3.06 -16.92
CA GLY A 20 -31.97 3.61 -15.74
C GLY A 20 -30.44 3.38 -15.71
N GLY A 21 -29.91 2.52 -16.58
CA GLY A 21 -28.46 2.22 -16.62
C GLY A 21 -27.57 3.33 -17.20
N CYS A 22 -28.09 4.17 -18.10
CA CYS A 22 -27.28 5.23 -18.73
C CYS A 22 -27.13 6.51 -17.91
N GLY A 23 -28.03 6.79 -16.95
CA GLY A 23 -27.97 8.00 -16.13
C GLY A 23 -26.83 8.01 -15.10
N HIS A 24 -26.50 6.86 -14.57
CA HIS A 24 -25.46 6.73 -13.53
C HIS A 24 -24.05 6.93 -14.06
N THR A 25 -23.76 6.57 -15.31
CA THR A 25 -22.42 6.64 -15.88
C THR A 25 -21.88 8.08 -15.95
N LYS A 26 -22.74 9.07 -16.25
CA LYS A 26 -22.36 10.47 -16.28
C LYS A 26 -22.08 11.02 -14.89
N GLU A 27 -22.96 10.74 -13.94
CA GLU A 27 -22.79 11.13 -12.53
C GLU A 27 -21.55 10.49 -11.91
N ASP A 28 -21.28 9.22 -12.24
CA ASP A 28 -20.10 8.49 -11.75
C ASP A 28 -18.82 9.10 -12.31
N LYS A 29 -18.78 9.43 -13.60
CA LYS A 29 -17.67 10.15 -14.21
C LYS A 29 -17.40 11.49 -13.53
N GLU A 30 -18.45 12.29 -13.34
CA GLU A 30 -18.34 13.60 -12.67
C GLU A 30 -17.87 13.46 -11.22
N ARG A 31 -18.26 12.39 -10.52
CA ARG A 31 -17.81 12.06 -9.17
C ARG A 31 -16.32 11.72 -9.16
N ILE A 32 -15.89 10.85 -10.08
CA ILE A 32 -14.48 10.47 -10.21
C ILE A 32 -13.64 11.69 -10.56
N ILE A 33 -14.07 12.52 -11.53
CA ILE A 33 -13.36 13.76 -11.88
C ILE A 33 -13.21 14.67 -10.66
N ARG A 34 -14.27 14.91 -9.90
CA ARG A 34 -14.17 15.72 -8.67
C ARG A 34 -13.22 15.13 -7.64
N TYR A 35 -13.23 13.81 -7.50
CA TYR A 35 -12.30 13.10 -6.61
C TYR A 35 -10.85 13.32 -7.06
N LEU A 36 -10.57 13.11 -8.36
CA LEU A 36 -9.24 13.27 -8.94
C LEU A 36 -8.75 14.72 -8.89
N ASP A 37 -9.63 15.69 -9.21
CA ASP A 37 -9.32 17.12 -9.13
C ASP A 37 -8.92 17.55 -7.72
N ASN A 38 -9.62 16.99 -6.71
CA ASN A 38 -9.31 17.29 -5.30
C ASN A 38 -8.03 16.60 -4.82
N ARG A 39 -7.71 15.43 -5.39
CA ARG A 39 -6.60 14.59 -4.98
C ARG A 39 -5.30 14.99 -5.68
N PHE A 40 -5.34 15.15 -6.99
CA PHE A 40 -4.15 15.36 -7.83
C PHE A 40 -4.09 16.74 -8.47
N GLY A 41 -5.20 17.49 -8.44
CA GLY A 41 -5.31 18.76 -9.13
C GLY A 41 -5.88 18.63 -10.56
N LYS A 42 -6.42 19.73 -11.06
CA LYS A 42 -6.97 19.78 -12.42
C LYS A 42 -5.85 19.67 -13.45
N ASP A 43 -6.17 19.04 -14.58
CA ASP A 43 -5.28 18.90 -15.73
C ASP A 43 -3.98 18.12 -15.46
N THR A 44 -3.89 17.38 -14.35
CA THR A 44 -2.74 16.56 -13.99
C THR A 44 -2.87 15.11 -14.42
N TYR A 45 -4.00 14.73 -15.02
CA TYR A 45 -4.31 13.37 -15.42
C TYR A 45 -5.10 13.31 -16.73
N THR A 46 -5.11 12.14 -17.36
CA THR A 46 -6.05 11.78 -18.43
C THR A 46 -7.01 10.72 -17.92
N ILE A 47 -8.27 10.76 -18.41
CA ILE A 47 -9.30 9.79 -18.06
C ILE A 47 -9.96 9.21 -19.30
N LYS A 48 -10.03 7.87 -19.40
CA LYS A 48 -10.72 7.12 -20.46
C LYS A 48 -11.73 6.18 -19.82
N GLN A 49 -12.91 6.08 -20.39
CA GLN A 49 -13.93 5.15 -19.94
C GLN A 49 -13.77 3.80 -20.64
N ASP A 50 -13.87 2.72 -19.87
CA ASP A 50 -14.12 1.37 -20.40
C ASP A 50 -15.62 1.09 -20.30
N GLU A 51 -16.30 1.10 -21.46
CA GLU A 51 -17.76 0.91 -21.52
C GLU A 51 -18.19 -0.51 -21.07
N SER A 52 -17.31 -1.51 -21.24
CA SER A 52 -17.64 -2.91 -20.94
C SER A 52 -17.66 -3.23 -19.44
N TYR A 53 -16.97 -2.44 -18.61
CA TYR A 53 -16.77 -2.75 -17.19
C TYR A 53 -17.20 -1.64 -16.22
N TYR A 54 -17.77 -0.53 -16.71
CA TYR A 54 -18.08 0.64 -15.87
C TYR A 54 -16.88 1.16 -15.09
N ARG A 55 -15.68 1.06 -15.68
CA ARG A 55 -14.42 1.51 -15.13
C ARG A 55 -13.93 2.75 -15.87
N TRP A 56 -13.19 3.56 -15.17
CA TRP A 56 -12.47 4.70 -15.75
C TRP A 56 -10.99 4.48 -15.54
N PHE A 57 -10.26 4.39 -16.63
CA PHE A 57 -8.81 4.33 -16.62
C PHE A 57 -8.24 5.72 -16.51
N VAL A 58 -7.37 5.92 -15.55
CA VAL A 58 -6.72 7.19 -15.23
C VAL A 58 -5.22 7.01 -15.33
N THR A 59 -4.57 7.94 -16.03
CA THR A 59 -3.11 8.02 -16.13
C THR A 59 -2.70 9.40 -15.65
N LEU A 60 -1.86 9.48 -14.62
CA LEU A 60 -1.28 10.74 -14.17
C LEU A 60 -0.24 11.22 -15.18
N ASN A 61 -0.26 12.50 -15.54
CA ASN A 61 0.65 13.07 -16.55
C ASN A 61 2.13 12.92 -16.15
N GLN A 62 2.40 12.89 -14.84
CA GLN A 62 3.74 12.67 -14.29
C GLN A 62 4.21 11.21 -14.45
N TYR A 63 3.28 10.26 -14.59
CA TYR A 63 3.55 8.83 -14.70
C TYR A 63 2.81 8.24 -15.92
N PRO A 64 3.24 8.60 -17.15
CA PRO A 64 2.50 8.26 -18.37
C PRO A 64 2.40 6.76 -18.65
N ASP A 65 3.29 5.97 -18.09
CA ASP A 65 3.32 4.52 -18.25
C ASP A 65 2.46 3.76 -17.23
N LEU A 66 1.94 4.46 -16.20
CA LEU A 66 1.09 3.86 -15.18
C LEU A 66 -0.36 4.24 -15.37
N THR A 67 -1.19 3.23 -15.58
CA THR A 67 -2.64 3.39 -15.72
C THR A 67 -3.35 2.64 -14.61
N VAL A 68 -4.18 3.35 -13.87
CA VAL A 68 -5.00 2.81 -12.78
C VAL A 68 -6.48 2.89 -13.14
N TYR A 69 -7.30 2.05 -12.51
CA TYR A 69 -8.74 2.15 -12.72
C TYR A 69 -9.44 2.75 -11.48
N TYR A 70 -10.57 3.38 -11.77
CA TYR A 70 -11.52 3.88 -10.77
C TYR A 70 -12.92 3.36 -11.08
N THR A 71 -13.64 2.94 -10.06
CA THR A 71 -15.05 2.52 -10.14
C THR A 71 -15.85 3.23 -9.06
N VAL A 72 -17.15 3.38 -9.29
CA VAL A 72 -18.09 3.86 -8.27
C VAL A 72 -18.92 2.67 -7.81
N SER A 73 -18.76 2.29 -6.55
CA SER A 73 -19.56 1.25 -5.92
C SER A 73 -20.78 1.87 -5.23
N ARG A 74 -21.94 1.29 -5.45
CA ARG A 74 -23.19 1.63 -4.77
C ARG A 74 -23.69 0.39 -4.05
N ASP A 75 -23.85 0.49 -2.74
CA ASP A 75 -24.57 -0.54 -2.00
C ASP A 75 -26.07 -0.25 -2.12
N PRO A 76 -26.85 -1.08 -2.83
CA PRO A 76 -28.28 -0.85 -3.04
C PRO A 76 -29.10 -0.93 -1.76
N LEU A 77 -28.55 -1.50 -0.69
CA LEU A 77 -29.19 -1.63 0.62
C LEU A 77 -28.76 -0.56 1.61
N SER A 78 -27.72 0.19 1.28
CA SER A 78 -27.14 1.23 2.14
C SER A 78 -27.63 2.60 1.72
N MET A 79 -28.03 3.42 2.68
CA MET A 79 -28.29 4.86 2.48
C MET A 79 -26.97 5.67 2.44
N THR A 80 -25.82 5.01 2.39
CA THR A 80 -24.52 5.69 2.34
C THR A 80 -24.25 6.24 0.94
N SER A 81 -23.42 7.29 0.89
CA SER A 81 -22.96 7.84 -0.39
C SER A 81 -22.16 6.81 -1.16
N PRO A 82 -22.25 6.76 -2.50
CA PRO A 82 -21.43 5.88 -3.32
C PRO A 82 -19.95 6.07 -3.02
N SER A 83 -19.22 4.95 -2.87
CA SER A 83 -17.77 4.92 -2.65
C SER A 83 -17.01 4.83 -3.97
N ILE A 84 -15.79 5.37 -3.99
CA ILE A 84 -14.85 5.21 -5.10
C ILE A 84 -13.85 4.13 -4.70
N THR A 85 -13.67 3.14 -5.59
CA THR A 85 -12.68 2.07 -5.45
C THR A 85 -11.67 2.20 -6.57
N THR A 86 -10.40 1.95 -6.28
CA THR A 86 -9.29 2.05 -7.22
C THR A 86 -8.23 0.99 -6.89
N ASN A 87 -7.38 0.67 -7.86
CA ASN A 87 -6.16 -0.09 -7.66
C ASN A 87 -4.91 0.80 -7.70
N PHE A 88 -5.06 2.07 -7.33
CA PHE A 88 -3.97 3.04 -7.38
C PHE A 88 -2.77 2.57 -6.52
N ASP A 89 -3.06 2.19 -5.28
CA ASP A 89 -2.03 1.82 -4.31
C ASP A 89 -1.25 0.59 -4.78
N GLU A 90 -1.94 -0.45 -5.26
CA GLU A 90 -1.36 -1.66 -5.85
C GLU A 90 -0.43 -1.33 -7.02
N VAL A 91 -0.95 -0.66 -8.06
CA VAL A 91 -0.19 -0.40 -9.30
C VAL A 91 1.05 0.45 -9.06
N PHE A 92 0.92 1.53 -8.28
CA PHE A 92 2.04 2.42 -8.01
C PHE A 92 3.09 1.79 -7.09
N SER A 93 2.63 1.04 -6.09
CA SER A 93 3.54 0.38 -5.14
C SER A 93 4.31 -0.76 -5.76
N GLU A 94 3.65 -1.64 -6.51
CA GLU A 94 4.33 -2.73 -7.24
C GLU A 94 5.35 -2.17 -8.23
N HIS A 95 4.98 -1.14 -8.99
CA HIS A 95 5.89 -0.52 -9.94
C HIS A 95 7.11 0.11 -9.25
N ALA A 96 6.93 0.80 -8.11
CA ALA A 96 8.02 1.37 -7.34
C ALA A 96 8.98 0.29 -6.83
N VAL A 97 8.46 -0.84 -6.33
CA VAL A 97 9.26 -1.99 -5.89
C VAL A 97 10.05 -2.57 -7.05
N GLU A 98 9.40 -2.82 -8.19
CA GLU A 98 10.08 -3.38 -9.37
C GLU A 98 11.19 -2.47 -9.91
N GLU A 99 10.94 -1.15 -9.98
CA GLU A 99 11.95 -0.20 -10.44
C GLU A 99 13.14 -0.12 -9.48
N TYR A 100 12.87 -0.12 -8.17
CA TYR A 100 13.92 -0.12 -7.15
C TYR A 100 14.78 -1.38 -7.22
N LYS A 101 14.16 -2.56 -7.33
CA LYS A 101 14.87 -3.84 -7.47
C LYS A 101 15.81 -3.88 -8.67
N LYS A 102 15.41 -3.32 -9.83
CA LYS A 102 16.24 -3.26 -11.04
C LYS A 102 17.58 -2.54 -10.83
N THR A 103 17.62 -1.61 -9.89
CA THR A 103 18.79 -0.74 -9.66
C THR A 103 19.59 -1.10 -8.41
N HIS A 104 19.07 -1.94 -7.50
CA HIS A 104 19.64 -2.18 -6.18
C HIS A 104 19.98 -3.65 -5.87
N ALA A 105 20.02 -4.52 -6.87
CA ALA A 105 20.41 -5.92 -6.73
C ALA A 105 19.76 -6.65 -5.52
N LEU A 106 18.45 -6.45 -5.35
CA LEU A 106 17.64 -7.13 -4.34
C LEU A 106 17.08 -8.43 -4.91
N GLY A 107 16.92 -9.44 -4.05
CA GLY A 107 16.17 -10.65 -4.38
C GLY A 107 14.69 -10.36 -4.57
N ASP A 108 14.00 -11.26 -5.26
CA ASP A 108 12.57 -11.08 -5.56
C ASP A 108 11.72 -10.97 -4.29
N ASP A 109 12.11 -11.69 -3.23
CA ASP A 109 11.37 -11.72 -1.96
C ASP A 109 11.92 -10.74 -0.91
N ASP A 110 13.03 -10.03 -1.17
CA ASP A 110 13.63 -9.15 -0.17
C ASP A 110 12.75 -7.94 0.17
N LEU A 111 12.06 -7.40 -0.83
CA LEU A 111 11.13 -6.28 -0.70
C LEU A 111 9.90 -6.56 -1.56
N VAL A 112 8.73 -6.58 -0.96
CA VAL A 112 7.45 -6.83 -1.63
C VAL A 112 6.41 -5.79 -1.23
N PHE A 113 5.43 -5.57 -2.09
CA PHE A 113 4.20 -4.89 -1.73
C PHE A 113 3.15 -5.93 -1.35
N ASP A 114 2.51 -5.75 -0.19
CA ASP A 114 1.42 -6.58 0.32
C ASP A 114 0.21 -5.67 0.62
N ASP A 115 -0.88 -5.87 -0.09
CA ASP A 115 -2.10 -5.05 0.01
C ASP A 115 -2.65 -4.88 1.43
N SER A 116 -2.31 -5.81 2.34
CA SER A 116 -2.78 -5.77 3.73
C SER A 116 -1.87 -4.99 4.68
N ILE A 117 -0.61 -4.72 4.26
CA ILE A 117 0.45 -4.22 5.15
C ILE A 117 1.24 -3.07 4.50
N ASP A 118 1.11 -2.87 3.19
CA ASP A 118 1.89 -1.99 2.33
C ASP A 118 3.24 -2.60 1.92
N PHE A 119 4.40 -2.01 2.26
CA PHE A 119 5.71 -2.53 1.86
C PHE A 119 6.31 -3.40 2.95
N VAL A 120 6.74 -4.60 2.58
CA VAL A 120 7.38 -5.55 3.50
C VAL A 120 8.81 -5.81 3.07
N TYR A 121 9.75 -5.57 3.97
CA TYR A 121 11.17 -5.87 3.79
C TYR A 121 11.53 -7.12 4.59
N HIS A 122 11.75 -8.25 3.91
CA HIS A 122 12.15 -9.49 4.57
C HIS A 122 13.65 -9.51 4.81
N THR A 123 14.06 -9.89 6.02
CA THR A 123 15.47 -9.98 6.35
C THR A 123 15.76 -11.12 7.33
N LYS A 124 16.93 -11.71 7.17
CA LYS A 124 17.45 -12.72 8.09
C LYS A 124 18.77 -12.24 8.65
N VAL A 125 18.81 -12.00 9.95
CA VAL A 125 20.00 -11.49 10.65
C VAL A 125 20.22 -12.27 11.94
N LYS A 126 21.47 -12.33 12.42
CA LYS A 126 21.83 -13.07 13.64
C LYS A 126 22.03 -12.16 14.84
N SER A 127 22.12 -10.85 14.63
CA SER A 127 22.29 -9.86 15.69
C SER A 127 21.64 -8.52 15.31
N LEU A 128 21.49 -7.63 16.28
CA LEU A 128 21.01 -6.27 16.03
C LEU A 128 21.99 -5.47 15.16
N GLU A 129 23.30 -5.71 15.30
CA GLU A 129 24.30 -5.02 14.49
C GLU A 129 24.14 -5.38 13.00
N GLU A 130 23.84 -6.64 12.68
CA GLU A 130 23.58 -7.06 11.32
C GLU A 130 22.29 -6.43 10.74
N LEU A 131 21.35 -6.05 11.61
CA LEU A 131 20.10 -5.39 11.20
C LEU A 131 20.34 -4.00 10.58
N LYS A 132 21.50 -3.38 10.84
CA LYS A 132 21.84 -2.06 10.29
C LYS A 132 21.81 -2.03 8.77
N VAL A 133 22.34 -3.06 8.12
CA VAL A 133 22.40 -3.14 6.65
C VAL A 133 21.01 -3.19 6.02
N PRO A 134 20.09 -4.13 6.39
CA PRO A 134 18.74 -4.12 5.86
C PRO A 134 17.94 -2.86 6.25
N TYR A 135 18.18 -2.28 7.42
CA TYR A 135 17.59 -0.99 7.79
C TYR A 135 18.01 0.12 6.81
N ASP A 136 19.30 0.25 6.52
CA ASP A 136 19.82 1.25 5.57
C ASP A 136 19.28 1.05 4.15
N ARG A 137 19.04 -0.20 3.75
CA ARG A 137 18.38 -0.52 2.47
C ARG A 137 16.92 -0.09 2.47
N ALA A 138 16.17 -0.32 3.55
CA ALA A 138 14.80 0.17 3.68
C ALA A 138 14.75 1.71 3.63
N MET A 139 15.71 2.40 4.27
CA MET A 139 15.85 3.84 4.19
C MET A 139 16.19 4.31 2.76
N GLY A 140 17.00 3.56 2.03
CA GLY A 140 17.27 3.78 0.61
C GLY A 140 16.01 3.70 -0.25
N PHE A 141 15.14 2.72 0.00
CA PHE A 141 13.85 2.63 -0.66
C PHE A 141 12.92 3.81 -0.33
N ILE A 142 12.85 4.22 0.94
CA ILE A 142 12.11 5.43 1.34
C ILE A 142 12.59 6.66 0.56
N ALA A 143 13.90 6.86 0.47
CA ALA A 143 14.47 7.98 -0.27
C ALA A 143 14.12 7.92 -1.77
N PHE A 144 14.22 6.74 -2.38
CA PHE A 144 13.84 6.50 -3.77
C PHE A 144 12.36 6.82 -4.04
N VAL A 145 11.45 6.30 -3.19
CA VAL A 145 10.02 6.60 -3.33
C VAL A 145 9.73 8.08 -3.11
N SER A 146 10.39 8.70 -2.13
CA SER A 146 10.21 10.13 -1.85
C SER A 146 10.63 11.02 -3.03
N GLU A 147 11.63 10.60 -3.80
CA GLU A 147 12.12 11.32 -4.99
C GLU A 147 11.25 11.05 -6.22
N LYS A 148 10.97 9.77 -6.50
CA LYS A 148 10.35 9.35 -7.75
C LYS A 148 8.83 9.18 -7.69
N TYR A 149 8.31 8.82 -6.53
CA TYR A 149 6.89 8.51 -6.30
C TYR A 149 6.32 9.26 -5.09
N PRO A 150 6.51 10.60 -4.98
CA PRO A 150 6.02 11.36 -3.83
C PRO A 150 4.52 11.17 -3.61
N VAL A 151 3.76 10.87 -4.66
CA VAL A 151 2.34 10.57 -4.60
C VAL A 151 2.00 9.43 -3.63
N LEU A 152 2.87 8.43 -3.44
CA LEU A 152 2.66 7.35 -2.47
C LEU A 152 2.76 7.84 -1.02
N ILE A 153 3.53 8.91 -0.77
CA ILE A 153 3.61 9.54 0.55
C ILE A 153 2.38 10.41 0.78
N ASP A 154 2.03 11.25 -0.19
CA ASP A 154 0.88 12.17 -0.12
C ASP A 154 -0.43 11.41 0.08
N GLU A 155 -0.53 10.21 -0.49
CA GLU A 155 -1.70 9.34 -0.37
C GLU A 155 -1.69 8.46 0.89
N GLY A 156 -0.63 8.52 1.68
CA GLY A 156 -0.54 7.76 2.91
C GLY A 156 -0.20 6.29 2.73
N VAL A 157 0.33 5.90 1.55
CA VAL A 157 0.60 4.50 1.17
C VAL A 157 1.98 4.04 1.60
N LEU A 158 2.96 4.94 1.78
CA LEU A 158 4.33 4.56 2.11
C LEU A 158 4.48 4.12 3.59
N ASN A 159 3.96 2.95 3.90
CA ASN A 159 4.23 2.27 5.17
C ASN A 159 5.21 1.13 4.89
N ILE A 160 6.29 1.03 5.66
CA ILE A 160 7.28 -0.03 5.52
C ILE A 160 7.39 -0.79 6.83
N ARG A 161 7.17 -2.08 6.75
CA ARG A 161 7.43 -3.04 7.80
C ARG A 161 8.65 -3.88 7.45
N MET A 162 9.49 -4.15 8.42
CA MET A 162 10.55 -5.12 8.31
C MET A 162 10.15 -6.42 9.01
N ASP A 163 10.19 -7.51 8.28
CA ASP A 163 9.99 -8.87 8.79
C ASP A 163 11.36 -9.49 9.05
N ILE A 164 11.70 -9.62 10.34
CA ILE A 164 13.04 -10.00 10.79
C ILE A 164 12.99 -11.44 11.30
N THR A 165 13.88 -12.28 10.76
CA THR A 165 14.10 -13.68 11.22
C THR A 165 15.55 -13.90 11.63
N GLY A 166 15.83 -15.01 12.31
CA GLY A 166 17.18 -15.43 12.71
C GLY A 166 17.65 -14.85 14.05
N ILE A 167 16.92 -13.93 14.67
CA ILE A 167 17.17 -13.42 16.02
C ILE A 167 16.27 -14.16 17.01
N ARG A 168 16.84 -14.66 18.11
CA ARG A 168 16.08 -15.36 19.15
C ARG A 168 15.45 -14.40 20.15
N LEU A 169 14.16 -14.53 20.39
CA LEU A 169 13.47 -13.84 21.47
C LEU A 169 13.51 -14.64 22.77
N LYS A 170 13.48 -13.96 23.92
CA LYS A 170 13.30 -14.59 25.23
C LYS A 170 11.96 -15.34 25.24
N GLY A 171 11.98 -16.62 25.60
CA GLY A 171 10.79 -17.47 25.67
C GLY A 171 10.35 -18.09 24.34
N ALA A 172 11.03 -17.83 23.24
CA ALA A 172 10.81 -18.55 21.98
C ALA A 172 11.55 -19.90 21.98
N ASP A 173 10.90 -20.95 21.44
CA ASP A 173 11.44 -22.30 21.44
C ASP A 173 12.40 -22.55 20.29
N ASP A 174 12.34 -21.74 19.19
CA ASP A 174 13.15 -21.89 18.00
C ASP A 174 13.75 -20.55 17.49
N ASP A 175 14.64 -20.68 16.49
CA ASP A 175 15.34 -19.55 15.85
C ASP A 175 14.54 -18.89 14.73
N ASP A 176 13.38 -19.44 14.39
CA ASP A 176 12.55 -18.99 13.27
C ASP A 176 11.42 -18.04 13.73
N THR A 177 11.54 -17.50 14.94
CA THR A 177 10.57 -16.48 15.39
C THR A 177 10.62 -15.26 14.49
N LEU A 178 9.49 -14.94 13.87
CA LEU A 178 9.31 -13.77 13.02
C LEU A 178 9.03 -12.54 13.90
N ILE A 179 9.82 -11.50 13.72
CA ILE A 179 9.65 -10.22 14.38
C ILE A 179 9.15 -9.21 13.36
N PHE A 180 8.04 -8.56 13.65
CA PHE A 180 7.48 -7.47 12.85
C PHE A 180 7.93 -6.13 13.41
N GLN A 181 8.57 -5.31 12.58
CA GLN A 181 9.07 -4.01 12.97
C GLN A 181 8.67 -2.93 11.94
N ASP A 182 7.83 -2.00 12.35
CA ASP A 182 7.51 -0.84 11.53
C ASP A 182 8.74 0.06 11.39
N ILE A 183 9.11 0.40 10.16
CA ILE A 183 10.22 1.30 9.82
C ILE A 183 9.69 2.68 9.48
N SER A 184 8.63 2.75 8.69
CA SER A 184 7.99 4.00 8.34
C SER A 184 6.49 3.89 8.37
N LYS A 185 5.84 5.01 8.61
CA LYS A 185 4.39 5.14 8.55
C LYS A 185 4.01 6.47 7.94
N ALA A 186 3.27 6.41 6.85
CA ALA A 186 2.72 7.60 6.25
C ALA A 186 1.65 8.21 7.17
N LYS A 187 1.67 9.53 7.28
CA LYS A 187 0.73 10.32 8.07
C LYS A 187 0.26 11.49 7.23
N LYS A 188 -0.85 12.08 7.62
CA LYS A 188 -1.44 13.25 6.96
C LYS A 188 -0.45 14.41 6.78
N ASP A 189 0.53 14.54 7.67
CA ASP A 189 1.51 15.63 7.67
C ASP A 189 2.91 15.17 7.23
N GLY A 190 3.00 14.03 6.53
CA GLY A 190 4.24 13.48 6.00
C GLY A 190 4.55 12.06 6.46
N LEU A 191 5.84 11.70 6.49
CA LEU A 191 6.32 10.37 6.82
C LEU A 191 6.94 10.35 8.21
N SER A 192 6.44 9.44 9.08
CA SER A 192 7.08 9.12 10.36
C SER A 192 8.05 7.97 10.15
N ILE A 193 9.30 8.14 10.55
CA ILE A 193 10.35 7.12 10.43
C ILE A 193 10.82 6.76 11.84
N VAL A 194 10.96 5.45 12.10
CA VAL A 194 11.55 4.91 13.33
C VAL A 194 13.04 4.78 13.10
N SER A 195 13.86 5.37 13.96
CA SER A 195 15.31 5.29 13.82
C SER A 195 15.85 3.89 14.15
N TYR A 196 17.02 3.57 13.62
CA TYR A 196 17.71 2.31 13.93
C TYR A 196 17.94 2.15 15.45
N GLU A 197 18.31 3.23 16.12
CA GLU A 197 18.54 3.26 17.55
C GLU A 197 17.27 2.96 18.36
N GLU A 198 16.12 3.49 17.95
CA GLU A 198 14.83 3.19 18.59
C GLU A 198 14.46 1.71 18.41
N ILE A 199 14.67 1.14 17.22
CA ILE A 199 14.47 -0.28 16.97
C ILE A 199 15.37 -1.13 17.87
N CYS A 200 16.64 -0.82 17.95
CA CYS A 200 17.58 -1.52 18.82
C CYS A 200 17.17 -1.42 20.31
N GLN A 201 16.74 -0.24 20.76
CA GLN A 201 16.28 -0.04 22.14
C GLN A 201 15.01 -0.86 22.45
N GLU A 202 14.11 -0.99 21.48
CA GLU A 202 12.90 -1.80 21.64
C GLU A 202 13.18 -3.30 21.64
N LEU A 203 14.05 -3.77 20.75
CA LEU A 203 14.32 -5.20 20.57
C LEU A 203 15.31 -5.77 21.58
N ALA A 204 16.34 -5.02 21.95
CA ALA A 204 17.40 -5.52 22.85
C ALA A 204 16.90 -6.17 24.15
N PRO A 205 15.91 -5.60 24.88
CA PRO A 205 15.40 -6.25 26.10
C PRO A 205 14.65 -7.56 25.84
N LYS A 206 14.15 -7.76 24.62
CA LYS A 206 13.36 -8.92 24.22
C LYS A 206 14.23 -10.10 23.75
N LEU A 207 15.50 -9.85 23.43
CA LEU A 207 16.40 -10.87 22.88
C LEU A 207 16.95 -11.79 23.97
N LYS A 208 17.21 -13.07 23.60
CA LYS A 208 18.00 -13.99 24.42
C LYS A 208 19.43 -13.46 24.51
N THR A 209 19.97 -13.40 25.73
CA THR A 209 21.38 -13.07 25.96
C THR A 209 22.26 -14.30 25.75
N HIS A 210 23.57 -14.11 25.59
CA HIS A 210 24.55 -15.21 25.50
C HIS A 210 24.50 -16.16 26.71
N ALA A 211 24.09 -15.64 27.91
CA ALA A 211 23.91 -16.45 29.10
C ALA A 211 22.73 -17.43 28.97
N ASP A 212 21.72 -17.11 28.13
CA ASP A 212 20.55 -17.97 27.90
C ASP A 212 20.80 -18.97 26.75
N ASN A 213 21.90 -18.82 25.99
CA ASN A 213 22.23 -19.69 24.87
C ASN A 213 23.77 -19.81 24.69
N PRO A 214 24.43 -20.78 25.36
CA PRO A 214 25.87 -20.92 25.34
C PRO A 214 26.47 -21.25 23.97
N ASP A 215 25.67 -21.60 22.95
CA ASP A 215 26.14 -22.13 21.68
C ASP A 215 26.26 -21.08 20.55
N GLY A 216 26.16 -19.78 20.78
CA GLY A 216 26.48 -18.97 19.64
C GLY A 216 26.20 -17.51 19.48
N PHE A 217 25.86 -16.71 20.47
CA PHE A 217 25.68 -15.28 20.24
C PHE A 217 26.53 -14.43 21.19
N THR A 218 27.54 -13.76 20.64
CA THR A 218 28.26 -12.68 21.34
C THR A 218 27.54 -11.36 21.10
N PHE A 219 26.87 -10.87 22.13
CA PHE A 219 26.32 -9.52 22.13
C PHE A 219 27.40 -8.59 22.72
N HIS A 220 27.97 -7.72 21.89
CA HIS A 220 28.75 -6.60 22.41
C HIS A 220 27.79 -5.48 22.80
N ALA A 221 27.50 -5.37 24.09
CA ALA A 221 26.66 -4.36 24.69
C ALA A 221 27.37 -2.99 24.79
N ASP A 222 28.05 -2.57 23.76
CA ASP A 222 28.73 -1.26 23.68
C ASP A 222 27.99 -0.24 22.77
N ILE A 223 26.67 -0.40 22.61
CA ILE A 223 25.83 0.63 21.98
C ILE A 223 25.33 1.58 23.08
N GLY A 224 26.16 2.44 23.56
CA GLY A 224 25.73 3.39 24.59
C GLY A 224 26.75 4.40 25.07
N LYS A 225 27.82 4.62 24.36
CA LYS A 225 28.74 5.72 24.68
C LYS A 225 29.49 6.21 23.42
N SER A 226 28.86 7.08 22.66
CA SER A 226 29.59 8.19 22.02
C SER A 226 28.59 9.26 21.56
N PHE A 227 28.70 10.32 22.18
CA PHE A 227 28.39 11.74 22.08
C PHE A 227 27.84 12.25 20.76
#